data_234540b92112ebc1ec51fc3e98b35313
#
_entry.id   234540b92112ebc1ec51fc3e98b35313
#
_cell.length_a   1.000
_cell.length_b   1.000
_cell.length_c   1.000
_cell.angle_alpha   90.00
_cell.angle_beta   90.00
_cell.angle_gamma   90.00
#
_symmetry.space_group_name_H-M   'P 1'
#
loop_
_entity.id
_entity.type
_entity.pdbx_description
1 polymer ?
#
loop_
_entity_poly.entity_id
_entity_poly.type
_entity_poly.pdbx_seq_one_letter_code
_entity_poly.pdbx_strand_id
1 'polypeptide(L)'
;MLVEGTSDKLAVETLAERRYRNLRAEGVSVVPIGGAQAIGRFISQFGPQGLDLKLAGLCDAAEESNFQRGLERAGLGSDLTRADLERLGFYVCVADLEDELIRALGAASVKHVVEAHGDLGRFRTLQKQPEWRGRTTEEQLRRFMGSGGRRKIRYAQLLVDALDLTQVPRPLDRVLAHV
;
A
#
# COMPACT_ATOMS: atom_id res chain seq x y z
N MET A 1 11.16 -6.22 -2.87
CA MET A 1 9.99 -5.79 -2.06
C MET A 1 8.72 -6.39 -2.66
N LEU A 2 7.87 -7.02 -1.86
CA LEU A 2 6.62 -7.67 -2.28
C LEU A 2 5.43 -6.81 -1.84
N VAL A 3 4.53 -6.48 -2.76
CA VAL A 3 3.31 -5.68 -2.52
C VAL A 3 2.11 -6.36 -3.14
N GLU A 4 0.90 -6.11 -2.65
CA GLU A 4 -0.28 -6.84 -3.11
C GLU A 4 -0.62 -6.58 -4.57
N GLY A 5 -0.56 -5.32 -4.99
CA GLY A 5 -1.01 -4.91 -6.32
C GLY A 5 -0.17 -3.81 -6.96
N THR A 6 -0.60 -3.43 -8.17
CA THR A 6 0.05 -2.38 -8.96
C THR A 6 -0.08 -1.00 -8.32
N SER A 7 -1.16 -0.73 -7.58
CA SER A 7 -1.36 0.52 -6.83
C SER A 7 -0.26 0.70 -5.78
N ASP A 8 -0.01 -0.35 -4.99
CA ASP A 8 0.98 -0.32 -3.93
C ASP A 8 2.39 -0.18 -4.49
N LYS A 9 2.68 -0.90 -5.58
CA LYS A 9 3.94 -0.74 -6.31
C LYS A 9 4.15 0.72 -6.72
N LEU A 10 3.15 1.32 -7.37
CA LEU A 10 3.28 2.69 -7.86
C LEU A 10 3.44 3.69 -6.72
N ALA A 11 2.72 3.51 -5.60
CA ALA A 11 2.87 4.35 -4.42
C ALA A 11 4.28 4.30 -3.83
N VAL A 12 4.87 3.10 -3.70
CA VAL A 12 6.24 2.92 -3.20
C VAL A 12 7.25 3.55 -4.14
N GLU A 13 7.13 3.28 -5.45
CA GLU A 13 8.05 3.83 -6.47
C GLU A 13 7.97 5.36 -6.53
N THR A 14 6.75 5.94 -6.51
CA THR A 14 6.54 7.40 -6.46
C THR A 14 7.15 8.02 -5.20
N LEU A 15 6.96 7.38 -4.03
CA LEU A 15 7.58 7.89 -2.80
C LEU A 15 9.11 7.84 -2.86
N ALA A 16 9.68 6.76 -3.41
CA ALA A 16 11.12 6.64 -3.60
C ALA A 16 11.67 7.76 -4.50
N GLU A 17 11.03 8.01 -5.66
CA GLU A 17 11.38 9.10 -6.58
C GLU A 17 11.31 10.47 -5.88
N ARG A 18 10.25 10.75 -5.12
CA ARG A 18 10.11 11.99 -4.35
C ARG A 18 11.19 12.17 -3.27
N ARG A 19 11.78 11.06 -2.80
CA ARG A 19 12.93 11.03 -1.88
C ARG A 19 14.27 10.94 -2.59
N TYR A 20 14.30 11.17 -3.91
CA TYR A 20 15.51 11.10 -4.73
C TYR A 20 16.21 9.75 -4.68
N ARG A 21 15.48 8.66 -4.41
CA ARG A 21 15.98 7.29 -4.44
C ARG A 21 15.68 6.65 -5.79
N ASN A 22 16.67 5.97 -6.33
CA ASN A 22 16.53 5.13 -7.51
C ASN A 22 16.58 3.65 -7.10
N LEU A 23 15.41 3.07 -6.78
CA LEU A 23 15.30 1.70 -6.29
C LEU A 23 15.98 0.69 -7.22
N ARG A 24 15.87 0.87 -8.54
CA ARG A 24 16.51 -0.02 -9.50
C ARG A 24 18.03 0.06 -9.44
N ALA A 25 18.59 1.24 -9.30
CA ALA A 25 20.05 1.43 -9.15
C ALA A 25 20.55 0.88 -7.79
N GLU A 26 19.69 0.88 -6.78
CA GLU A 26 19.94 0.31 -5.45
C GLU A 26 19.73 -1.23 -5.42
N GLY A 27 19.40 -1.86 -6.56
CA GLY A 27 19.16 -3.29 -6.63
C GLY A 27 17.78 -3.73 -6.08
N VAL A 28 16.88 -2.79 -5.83
CA VAL A 28 15.55 -3.04 -5.27
C VAL A 28 14.51 -3.16 -6.38
N SER A 29 13.77 -4.28 -6.39
CA SER A 29 12.61 -4.49 -7.27
C SER A 29 11.33 -4.49 -6.44
N VAL A 30 10.33 -3.68 -6.83
CA VAL A 30 8.99 -3.70 -6.25
C VAL A 30 8.10 -4.60 -7.11
N VAL A 31 7.67 -5.72 -6.53
CA VAL A 31 6.95 -6.80 -7.23
C VAL A 31 5.52 -6.91 -6.75
N PRO A 32 4.52 -6.59 -7.59
CA PRO A 32 3.12 -6.86 -7.27
C PRO A 32 2.86 -8.37 -7.38
N ILE A 33 2.38 -8.98 -6.29
CA ILE A 33 2.20 -10.44 -6.21
C ILE A 33 0.86 -10.93 -6.76
N GLY A 34 -0.05 -10.01 -7.13
CA GLY A 34 -1.36 -10.36 -7.69
C GLY A 34 -2.39 -10.84 -6.66
N GLY A 35 -2.28 -10.32 -5.43
CA GLY A 35 -3.14 -10.63 -4.28
C GLY A 35 -2.40 -11.41 -3.19
N ALA A 36 -2.75 -11.13 -1.95
CA ALA A 36 -2.01 -11.59 -0.77
C ALA A 36 -1.90 -13.12 -0.64
N GLN A 37 -2.83 -13.89 -1.21
CA GLN A 37 -2.76 -15.37 -1.20
C GLN A 37 -1.54 -15.92 -1.94
N ALA A 38 -0.95 -15.15 -2.87
CA ALA A 38 0.23 -15.57 -3.62
C ALA A 38 1.54 -15.40 -2.83
N ILE A 39 1.52 -14.72 -1.67
CA ILE A 39 2.73 -14.34 -0.92
C ILE A 39 3.63 -15.54 -0.61
N GLY A 40 3.06 -16.68 -0.19
CA GLY A 40 3.82 -17.88 0.14
C GLY A 40 4.68 -18.37 -1.02
N ARG A 41 4.16 -18.35 -2.26
CA ARG A 41 4.92 -18.73 -3.46
C ARG A 41 6.12 -17.80 -3.68
N PHE A 42 5.90 -16.48 -3.53
CA PHE A 42 6.98 -15.51 -3.72
C PHE A 42 8.06 -15.62 -2.64
N ILE A 43 7.67 -15.83 -1.36
CA ILE A 43 8.63 -16.03 -0.27
C ILE A 43 9.42 -17.33 -0.47
N SER A 44 8.77 -18.44 -0.87
CA SER A 44 9.47 -19.69 -1.15
C SER A 44 10.45 -19.56 -2.32
N GLN A 45 10.11 -18.77 -3.35
CA GLN A 45 10.97 -18.57 -4.51
C GLN A 45 12.14 -17.64 -4.24
N PHE A 46 11.91 -16.53 -3.53
CA PHE A 46 12.89 -15.46 -3.39
C PHE A 46 13.56 -15.41 -2.01
N GLY A 47 12.96 -16.03 -0.99
CA GLY A 47 13.46 -16.05 0.37
C GLY A 47 14.53 -17.11 0.63
N PRO A 48 14.80 -17.42 1.91
CA PRO A 48 15.92 -18.27 2.32
C PRO A 48 15.93 -19.68 1.73
N GLN A 49 14.75 -20.21 1.40
CA GLN A 49 14.62 -21.56 0.79
C GLN A 49 14.76 -21.54 -0.74
N GLY A 50 14.83 -20.37 -1.36
CA GLY A 50 14.95 -20.18 -2.81
C GLY A 50 16.22 -19.41 -3.17
N LEU A 51 16.06 -18.19 -3.69
CA LEU A 51 17.17 -17.35 -4.14
C LEU A 51 17.89 -16.60 -3.02
N ASP A 52 17.47 -16.76 -1.77
CA ASP A 52 18.04 -16.11 -0.58
C ASP A 52 18.19 -14.58 -0.70
N LEU A 53 17.18 -13.94 -1.29
CA LEU A 53 17.15 -12.49 -1.42
C LEU A 53 16.63 -11.84 -0.15
N LYS A 54 17.12 -10.65 0.17
CA LYS A 54 16.55 -9.80 1.20
C LYS A 54 15.11 -9.41 0.79
N LEU A 55 14.14 -9.79 1.59
CA LEU A 55 12.73 -9.50 1.33
C LEU A 55 12.21 -8.36 2.21
N ALA A 56 11.29 -7.61 1.67
CA ALA A 56 10.46 -6.66 2.39
C ALA A 56 9.04 -6.70 1.79
N GLY A 57 8.04 -6.22 2.50
CA GLY A 57 6.68 -6.23 1.99
C GLY A 57 5.74 -5.23 2.66
N LEU A 58 4.66 -4.93 1.95
CA LEU A 58 3.56 -4.11 2.42
C LEU A 58 2.25 -4.85 2.15
N CYS A 59 1.35 -4.89 3.13
CA CYS A 59 0.04 -5.49 2.98
C CYS A 59 -1.05 -4.73 3.74
N ASP A 60 -2.29 -4.98 3.33
CA ASP A 60 -3.47 -4.49 4.01
C ASP A 60 -3.74 -5.30 5.28
N ALA A 61 -4.40 -4.70 6.28
CA ALA A 61 -4.70 -5.39 7.55
C ALA A 61 -5.52 -6.66 7.37
N ALA A 62 -6.44 -6.68 6.40
CA ALA A 62 -7.26 -7.86 6.10
C ALA A 62 -6.43 -9.05 5.60
N GLU A 63 -5.23 -8.81 5.08
CA GLU A 63 -4.36 -9.80 4.46
C GLU A 63 -3.16 -10.21 5.35
N GLU A 64 -3.01 -9.60 6.52
CA GLU A 64 -1.91 -9.85 7.45
C GLU A 64 -1.71 -11.34 7.73
N SER A 65 -2.79 -12.10 7.95
CA SER A 65 -2.72 -13.53 8.21
C SER A 65 -2.18 -14.37 7.03
N ASN A 66 -2.34 -13.88 5.79
CA ASN A 66 -1.75 -14.54 4.62
C ASN A 66 -0.23 -14.36 4.62
N PHE A 67 0.25 -13.15 4.96
CA PHE A 67 1.68 -12.87 5.09
C PHE A 67 2.32 -13.66 6.23
N GLN A 68 1.69 -13.70 7.43
CA GLN A 68 2.16 -14.51 8.56
C GLN A 68 2.35 -15.96 8.14
N ARG A 69 1.30 -16.61 7.63
CA ARG A 69 1.37 -18.00 7.18
C ARG A 69 2.41 -18.24 6.08
N GLY A 70 2.59 -17.26 5.17
CA GLY A 70 3.59 -17.35 4.11
C GLY A 70 5.01 -17.37 4.66
N LEU A 71 5.31 -16.49 5.61
CA LEU A 71 6.61 -16.39 6.29
C LEU A 71 6.89 -17.61 7.16
N GLU A 72 5.90 -18.08 7.93
CA GLU A 72 6.01 -19.28 8.76
C GLU A 72 6.33 -20.52 7.94
N ARG A 73 5.62 -20.75 6.82
CA ARG A 73 5.88 -21.86 5.89
C ARG A 73 7.27 -21.81 5.27
N ALA A 74 7.83 -20.61 5.13
CA ALA A 74 9.19 -20.41 4.65
C ALA A 74 10.25 -20.57 5.76
N GLY A 75 9.85 -20.92 6.99
CA GLY A 75 10.74 -21.15 8.11
C GLY A 75 11.27 -19.87 8.77
N LEU A 76 10.60 -18.73 8.56
CA LEU A 76 11.01 -17.45 9.12
C LEU A 76 10.43 -17.16 10.51
N GLY A 77 9.85 -18.15 11.16
CA GLY A 77 9.33 -18.10 12.52
C GLY A 77 8.08 -18.96 12.68
N SER A 78 7.48 -18.92 13.87
CA SER A 78 6.20 -19.54 14.22
C SER A 78 5.36 -18.58 15.04
N ASP A 79 4.04 -18.63 14.90
CA ASP A 79 3.09 -17.75 15.61
C ASP A 79 3.47 -16.26 15.49
N LEU A 80 3.83 -15.85 14.27
CA LEU A 80 4.35 -14.53 13.99
C LEU A 80 3.35 -13.43 14.33
N THR A 81 3.77 -12.49 15.19
CA THR A 81 3.01 -11.28 15.50
C THR A 81 3.31 -10.18 14.46
N ARG A 82 2.51 -9.10 14.47
CA ARG A 82 2.79 -7.91 13.65
C ARG A 82 4.18 -7.34 13.91
N ALA A 83 4.65 -7.34 15.17
CA ALA A 83 6.00 -6.89 15.51
C ALA A 83 7.08 -7.78 14.89
N ASP A 84 6.81 -9.09 14.77
CA ASP A 84 7.70 -10.02 14.09
C ASP A 84 7.74 -9.76 12.59
N LEU A 85 6.58 -9.51 11.97
CA LEU A 85 6.51 -9.12 10.56
C LEU A 85 7.37 -7.88 10.30
N GLU A 86 7.26 -6.84 11.14
CA GLU A 86 8.05 -5.63 10.99
C GLU A 86 9.56 -5.90 11.11
N ARG A 87 9.99 -6.77 12.03
CA ARG A 87 11.40 -7.20 12.13
C ARG A 87 11.89 -7.90 10.87
N LEU A 88 11.01 -8.64 10.21
CA LEU A 88 11.28 -9.33 8.95
C LEU A 88 11.15 -8.40 7.72
N GLY A 89 10.82 -7.10 7.93
CA GLY A 89 10.67 -6.13 6.85
C GLY A 89 9.28 -6.08 6.21
N PHE A 90 8.27 -6.71 6.84
CA PHE A 90 6.90 -6.70 6.34
C PHE A 90 6.01 -5.79 7.18
N TYR A 91 5.41 -4.80 6.55
CA TYR A 91 4.63 -3.76 7.22
C TYR A 91 3.16 -3.86 6.82
N VAL A 92 2.29 -3.63 7.80
CA VAL A 92 0.84 -3.77 7.65
C VAL A 92 0.18 -2.41 7.75
N CYS A 93 -0.62 -2.03 6.76
CA CYS A 93 -1.49 -0.86 6.81
C CYS A 93 -2.56 -1.02 7.90
N VAL A 94 -3.06 0.08 8.47
CA VAL A 94 -4.14 0.03 9.48
C VAL A 94 -5.42 -0.54 8.91
N ALA A 95 -5.77 -0.17 7.69
CA ALA A 95 -6.84 -0.77 6.91
C ALA A 95 -6.30 -1.19 5.53
N ASP A 96 -6.06 -0.25 4.65
CA ASP A 96 -5.42 -0.41 3.34
C ASP A 96 -4.58 0.83 3.00
N LEU A 97 -3.87 0.79 1.88
CA LEU A 97 -3.01 1.89 1.44
C LEU A 97 -3.81 3.18 1.20
N GLU A 98 -5.02 3.09 0.65
CA GLU A 98 -5.88 4.25 0.41
C GLU A 98 -6.24 4.96 1.72
N ASP A 99 -6.58 4.19 2.76
CA ASP A 99 -6.87 4.72 4.09
C ASP A 99 -5.65 5.43 4.70
N GLU A 100 -4.47 4.82 4.59
CA GLU A 100 -3.21 5.42 5.05
C GLU A 100 -2.96 6.79 4.40
N LEU A 101 -3.12 6.88 3.08
CA LEU A 101 -2.89 8.11 2.32
C LEU A 101 -3.96 9.17 2.62
N ILE A 102 -5.23 8.77 2.75
CA ILE A 102 -6.34 9.69 3.09
C ILE A 102 -6.13 10.26 4.50
N ARG A 103 -5.72 9.44 5.48
CA ARG A 103 -5.46 9.90 6.85
C ARG A 103 -4.27 10.86 6.93
N ALA A 104 -3.21 10.57 6.18
CA ALA A 104 -2.01 11.42 6.16
C ALA A 104 -2.27 12.79 5.50
N LEU A 105 -3.05 12.82 4.41
CA LEU A 105 -3.37 14.05 3.69
C LEU A 105 -4.51 14.86 4.32
N GLY A 106 -5.45 14.16 4.97
CA GLY A 106 -6.74 14.70 5.37
C GLY A 106 -7.73 14.82 4.20
N ALA A 107 -9.02 14.63 4.48
CA ALA A 107 -10.09 14.62 3.49
C ALA A 107 -10.15 15.87 2.61
N ALA A 108 -9.83 17.03 3.15
CA ALA A 108 -9.85 18.31 2.40
C ALA A 108 -8.81 18.32 1.29
N SER A 109 -7.58 17.95 1.58
CA SER A 109 -6.48 17.87 0.59
C SER A 109 -6.78 16.82 -0.48
N VAL A 110 -7.28 15.66 -0.07
CA VAL A 110 -7.67 14.59 -1.00
C VAL A 110 -8.79 15.03 -1.94
N LYS A 111 -9.80 15.75 -1.44
CA LYS A 111 -10.85 16.34 -2.30
C LYS A 111 -10.28 17.35 -3.30
N HIS A 112 -9.30 18.15 -2.88
CA HIS A 112 -8.62 19.07 -3.79
C HIS A 112 -7.89 18.31 -4.91
N VAL A 113 -7.20 17.21 -4.59
CA VAL A 113 -6.61 16.32 -5.62
C VAL A 113 -7.67 15.78 -6.56
N VAL A 114 -8.82 15.30 -6.03
CA VAL A 114 -9.94 14.79 -6.84
C VAL A 114 -10.49 15.88 -7.78
N GLU A 115 -10.61 17.11 -7.31
CA GLU A 115 -11.07 18.27 -8.09
C GLU A 115 -10.07 18.64 -9.18
N ALA A 116 -8.80 18.78 -8.84
CA ALA A 116 -7.73 19.12 -9.78
C ALA A 116 -7.63 18.11 -10.94
N HIS A 117 -8.02 16.86 -10.71
CA HIS A 117 -8.01 15.82 -11.73
C HIS A 117 -9.38 15.57 -12.41
N GLY A 118 -10.34 16.48 -12.23
CA GLY A 118 -11.62 16.49 -12.95
C GLY A 118 -12.63 15.42 -12.48
N ASP A 119 -12.40 14.79 -11.33
CA ASP A 119 -13.23 13.68 -10.84
C ASP A 119 -14.26 14.10 -9.77
N LEU A 120 -14.32 15.41 -9.40
CA LEU A 120 -15.21 15.90 -8.34
C LEU A 120 -16.69 15.61 -8.63
N GLY A 121 -17.12 15.72 -9.89
CA GLY A 121 -18.49 15.41 -10.29
C GLY A 121 -18.86 13.95 -10.04
N ARG A 122 -17.94 13.01 -10.37
CA ARG A 122 -18.11 11.58 -10.10
C ARG A 122 -18.13 11.28 -8.61
N PHE A 123 -17.27 11.93 -7.85
CA PHE A 123 -17.25 11.80 -6.39
C PHE A 123 -18.56 12.29 -5.76
N ARG A 124 -19.07 13.45 -6.18
CA ARG A 124 -20.38 13.97 -5.73
C ARG A 124 -21.54 13.02 -6.10
N THR A 125 -21.44 12.32 -7.22
CA THR A 125 -22.43 11.31 -7.61
C THR A 125 -22.41 10.13 -6.64
N LEU A 126 -21.24 9.63 -6.25
CA LEU A 126 -21.10 8.58 -5.23
C LEU A 126 -21.69 9.04 -3.89
N GLN A 127 -21.40 10.26 -3.44
CA GLN A 127 -21.93 10.81 -2.18
C GLN A 127 -23.45 10.85 -2.11
N LYS A 128 -24.14 10.95 -3.26
CA LYS A 128 -25.61 10.98 -3.34
C LYS A 128 -26.23 9.58 -3.27
N GLN A 129 -25.46 8.52 -3.45
CA GLN A 129 -25.98 7.15 -3.37
C GLN A 129 -26.47 6.84 -1.96
N PRO A 130 -27.61 6.14 -1.79
CA PRO A 130 -28.22 5.90 -0.47
C PRO A 130 -27.27 5.24 0.53
N GLU A 131 -26.46 4.28 0.08
CA GLU A 131 -25.49 3.52 0.88
C GLU A 131 -24.29 4.35 1.35
N TRP A 132 -23.99 5.47 0.66
CA TRP A 132 -22.86 6.36 0.97
C TRP A 132 -23.30 7.66 1.61
N ARG A 133 -24.60 7.97 1.55
CA ARG A 133 -25.17 9.14 2.20
C ARG A 133 -25.10 8.97 3.72
N GLY A 134 -24.44 9.90 4.40
CA GLY A 134 -24.24 9.85 5.86
C GLY A 134 -22.99 9.11 6.32
N ARG A 135 -22.21 8.53 5.41
CA ARG A 135 -20.86 8.07 5.72
C ARG A 135 -19.89 9.24 5.83
N THR A 136 -18.77 9.04 6.54
CA THR A 136 -17.71 10.07 6.62
C THR A 136 -17.14 10.37 5.24
N THR A 137 -16.53 11.55 5.09
CA THR A 137 -15.90 11.91 3.81
C THR A 137 -14.74 10.97 3.50
N GLU A 138 -14.00 10.55 4.49
CA GLU A 138 -12.88 9.61 4.38
C GLU A 138 -13.35 8.24 3.83
N GLU A 139 -14.43 7.68 4.40
CA GLU A 139 -15.02 6.42 3.91
C GLU A 139 -15.49 6.56 2.45
N GLN A 140 -16.12 7.69 2.11
CA GLN A 140 -16.57 7.98 0.75
C GLN A 140 -15.39 8.10 -0.22
N LEU A 141 -14.31 8.79 0.17
CA LEU A 141 -13.10 8.93 -0.63
C LEU A 141 -12.40 7.57 -0.82
N ARG A 142 -12.25 6.79 0.25
CA ARG A 142 -11.68 5.44 0.17
C ARG A 142 -12.48 4.57 -0.80
N ARG A 143 -13.82 4.56 -0.68
CA ARG A 143 -14.69 3.85 -1.62
C ARG A 143 -14.55 4.35 -3.05
N PHE A 144 -14.49 5.66 -3.23
CA PHE A 144 -14.35 6.28 -4.55
C PHE A 144 -13.06 5.84 -5.24
N MET A 145 -11.96 5.86 -4.52
CA MET A 145 -10.64 5.47 -5.05
C MET A 145 -10.56 3.96 -5.31
N GLY A 146 -11.06 3.13 -4.40
CA GLY A 146 -11.09 1.68 -4.53
C GLY A 146 -12.08 1.16 -5.59
N SER A 147 -12.96 2.01 -6.13
CA SER A 147 -13.92 1.61 -7.16
C SER A 147 -13.29 1.58 -8.56
N GLY A 148 -12.68 0.47 -8.90
CA GLY A 148 -12.10 0.20 -10.22
C GLY A 148 -10.56 0.32 -10.27
N GLY A 149 -9.94 -0.71 -10.82
CA GLY A 149 -8.48 -0.88 -10.78
C GLY A 149 -7.68 0.30 -11.36
N ARG A 150 -8.13 0.89 -12.48
CA ARG A 150 -7.44 2.07 -13.06
C ARG A 150 -7.48 3.29 -12.15
N ARG A 151 -8.59 3.49 -11.43
CA ARG A 151 -8.71 4.61 -10.50
C ARG A 151 -7.83 4.39 -9.28
N LYS A 152 -7.86 3.18 -8.70
CA LYS A 152 -7.00 2.80 -7.58
C LYS A 152 -5.53 3.08 -7.89
N ILE A 153 -5.04 2.62 -9.03
CA ILE A 153 -3.65 2.82 -9.49
C ILE A 153 -3.33 4.32 -9.63
N ARG A 154 -4.20 5.07 -10.33
CA ARG A 154 -3.99 6.51 -10.57
C ARG A 154 -3.94 7.31 -9.26
N TYR A 155 -4.89 7.08 -8.34
CA TYR A 155 -4.92 7.83 -7.08
C TYR A 155 -3.83 7.42 -6.11
N ALA A 156 -3.33 6.19 -6.15
CA ALA A 156 -2.15 5.80 -5.37
C ALA A 156 -0.95 6.72 -5.66
N GLN A 157 -0.66 6.99 -6.93
CA GLN A 157 0.38 7.93 -7.33
C GLN A 157 0.05 9.37 -6.92
N LEU A 158 -1.13 9.88 -7.33
CA LEU A 158 -1.52 11.27 -7.11
C LEU A 158 -1.53 11.68 -5.63
N LEU A 159 -1.96 10.76 -4.76
CA LEU A 159 -1.97 11.03 -3.33
C LEU A 159 -0.56 11.01 -2.75
N VAL A 160 0.30 10.10 -3.20
CA VAL A 160 1.72 10.11 -2.79
C VAL A 160 2.40 11.38 -3.30
N ASP A 161 2.12 11.85 -4.52
CA ASP A 161 2.64 13.12 -5.05
C ASP A 161 2.22 14.34 -4.22
N ALA A 162 1.04 14.29 -3.61
CA ALA A 162 0.51 15.36 -2.78
C ALA A 162 0.96 15.31 -1.30
N LEU A 163 1.59 14.21 -0.85
CA LEU A 163 2.01 14.07 0.55
C LEU A 163 3.07 15.10 0.95
N ASP A 164 2.98 15.58 2.18
CA ASP A 164 4.15 16.15 2.86
C ASP A 164 5.10 14.99 3.23
N LEU A 165 6.35 15.06 2.78
CA LEU A 165 7.35 14.01 3.04
C LEU A 165 7.71 13.84 4.52
N THR A 166 7.34 14.82 5.37
CA THR A 166 7.47 14.72 6.83
C THR A 166 6.31 13.95 7.48
N GLN A 167 5.22 13.70 6.74
CA GLN A 167 4.00 13.05 7.22
C GLN A 167 3.64 11.79 6.41
N VAL A 168 4.64 11.11 5.87
CA VAL A 168 4.43 9.85 5.15
C VAL A 168 3.85 8.79 6.09
N PRO A 169 2.80 8.04 5.69
CA PRO A 169 2.26 6.95 6.48
C PRO A 169 3.34 5.96 6.91
N ARG A 170 3.32 5.57 8.20
CA ARG A 170 4.35 4.74 8.80
C ARG A 170 4.64 3.44 8.02
N PRO A 171 3.63 2.65 7.58
CA PRO A 171 3.91 1.43 6.83
C PRO A 171 4.69 1.68 5.54
N LEU A 172 4.30 2.72 4.79
CA LEU A 172 4.95 3.11 3.55
C LEU A 172 6.37 3.66 3.77
N ASP A 173 6.54 4.49 4.79
CA ASP A 173 7.84 5.02 5.22
C ASP A 173 8.81 3.90 5.61
N ARG A 174 8.34 2.99 6.46
CA ARG A 174 9.16 1.91 7.01
C ARG A 174 9.55 0.85 5.98
N VAL A 175 8.62 0.45 5.10
CA VAL A 175 8.97 -0.52 4.05
C VAL A 175 10.02 0.04 3.10
N LEU A 176 9.94 1.34 2.78
CA LEU A 176 10.94 1.99 1.94
C LEU A 176 12.29 2.17 2.66
N ALA A 177 12.29 2.43 3.96
CA ALA A 177 13.51 2.54 4.76
C ALA A 177 14.19 1.19 5.02
N HIS A 178 13.47 0.07 4.90
CA HIS A 178 14.00 -1.27 5.15
C HIS A 178 14.89 -1.80 4.00
N VAL A 179 14.70 -1.30 2.79
CA VAL A 179 15.42 -1.74 1.58
C VAL A 179 16.55 -0.82 1.17
#